data_f2eaffb6a62c1d3cbc5731ce750d0a20
#
_entry.id   f2eaffb6a62c1d3cbc5731ce750d0a20
#
_cell.length_a   1.000
_cell.length_b   1.000
_cell.length_c   1.000
_cell.angle_alpha   90.00
_cell.angle_beta   90.00
_cell.angle_gamma   90.00
#
_symmetry.space_group_name_H-M   'P 1'
#
loop_
_entity.id
_entity.type
_entity.pdbx_description
1 polymer ?
#
loop_
_entity_poly.entity_id
_entity_poly.type
_entity_poly.pdbx_seq_one_letter_code
_entity_poly.pdbx_strand_id
1 'polypeptide(L)'
;MLLGYAAIAVVMTWPLVTRLGREIASDLGDPVFNSWVMMWTGGQVLAALGGHWNALHLFWHGNIFSPEPLTIAYSEHLTPQMVQILPLYAATGNIVLCYNLLFHSTFVLSGFGTYLLVRDLTGRP
;
A
#
# COMPACT_ATOMS: atom_id res chain seq x y z
N MET A 1 -10.79 -4.30 -20.39
CA MET A 1 -10.11 -5.32 -19.59
C MET A 1 -9.83 -4.87 -18.17
N LEU A 2 -9.06 -3.81 -17.92
CA LEU A 2 -8.78 -3.30 -16.55
C LEU A 2 -10.06 -3.05 -15.74
N LEU A 3 -11.08 -2.45 -16.34
CA LEU A 3 -12.38 -2.23 -15.69
C LEU A 3 -13.08 -3.53 -15.30
N GLY A 4 -12.91 -4.61 -16.09
CA GLY A 4 -13.44 -5.93 -15.75
C GLY A 4 -12.77 -6.51 -14.50
N TYR A 5 -11.43 -6.45 -14.42
CA TYR A 5 -10.70 -6.87 -13.22
C TYR A 5 -11.06 -6.02 -12.01
N ALA A 6 -11.22 -4.70 -12.19
CA ALA A 6 -11.65 -3.81 -11.12
C ALA A 6 -13.06 -4.17 -10.61
N ALA A 7 -14.00 -4.45 -11.52
CA ALA A 7 -15.35 -4.89 -11.14
C ALA A 7 -15.32 -6.21 -10.36
N ILE A 8 -14.53 -7.19 -10.82
CA ILE A 8 -14.36 -8.47 -10.12
C ILE A 8 -13.75 -8.23 -8.72
N ALA A 9 -12.71 -7.41 -8.61
CA ALA A 9 -12.10 -7.09 -7.32
C ALA A 9 -13.13 -6.49 -6.36
N VAL A 10 -13.96 -5.54 -6.81
CA VAL A 10 -15.02 -4.93 -6.00
C VAL A 10 -16.08 -5.96 -5.56
N VAL A 11 -16.52 -6.83 -6.47
CA VAL A 11 -17.50 -7.86 -6.15
C VAL A 11 -16.95 -8.85 -5.12
N MET A 12 -15.71 -9.31 -5.30
CA MET A 12 -15.06 -10.29 -4.42
C MET A 12 -14.74 -9.73 -3.02
N THR A 13 -14.58 -8.42 -2.91
CA THR A 13 -14.25 -7.76 -1.63
C THR A 13 -15.46 -7.02 -1.02
N TRP A 14 -16.66 -7.23 -1.57
CA TRP A 14 -17.86 -6.60 -1.02
C TRP A 14 -18.08 -6.96 0.46
N PRO A 15 -18.42 -5.98 1.35
CA PRO A 15 -18.81 -4.59 1.08
C PRO A 15 -17.69 -3.54 1.27
N LEU A 16 -16.42 -3.92 1.24
CA LEU A 16 -15.28 -3.05 1.54
C LEU A 16 -15.31 -1.72 0.75
N VAL A 17 -15.74 -1.78 -0.53
CA VAL A 17 -15.80 -0.57 -1.38
C VAL A 17 -16.65 0.55 -0.79
N THR A 18 -17.66 0.23 0.04
CA THR A 18 -18.52 1.23 0.70
C THR A 18 -17.86 1.87 1.93
N ARG A 19 -16.71 1.33 2.37
CA ARG A 19 -16.05 1.67 3.63
C ARG A 19 -14.53 1.85 3.50
N LEU A 20 -14.04 2.10 2.28
CA LEU A 20 -12.61 2.15 1.95
C LEU A 20 -11.75 3.02 2.87
N GLY A 21 -12.29 4.10 3.39
CA GLY A 21 -11.55 5.00 4.28
C GLY A 21 -11.76 4.75 5.78
N ARG A 22 -12.47 3.70 6.16
CA ARG A 22 -12.87 3.45 7.56
C ARG A 22 -12.59 2.05 8.06
N GLU A 23 -12.65 1.05 7.19
CA GLU A 23 -12.44 -0.36 7.52
C GLU A 23 -11.28 -0.89 6.69
N ILE A 24 -10.44 -1.72 7.31
CA ILE A 24 -9.32 -2.36 6.62
C ILE A 24 -9.74 -3.74 6.13
N ALA A 25 -9.23 -4.15 4.97
CA ALA A 25 -9.50 -5.47 4.42
C ALA A 25 -8.85 -6.56 5.28
N SER A 26 -9.55 -7.68 5.47
CA SER A 26 -9.08 -8.85 6.20
C SER A 26 -9.07 -8.66 7.73
N ASP A 27 -8.05 -9.12 8.44
CA ASP A 27 -7.97 -9.11 9.91
C ASP A 27 -7.20 -7.89 10.46
N LEU A 28 -7.01 -7.86 11.78
CA LEU A 28 -6.28 -6.80 12.48
C LEU A 28 -4.78 -7.09 12.64
N GLY A 29 -4.25 -8.14 12.00
CA GLY A 29 -2.84 -8.51 12.03
C GLY A 29 -2.01 -7.75 11.00
N ASP A 30 -1.53 -8.48 10.00
CA ASP A 30 -0.65 -7.96 8.95
C ASP A 30 -1.18 -6.70 8.22
N PRO A 31 -2.48 -6.60 7.87
CA PRO A 31 -2.99 -5.41 7.20
C PRO A 31 -2.80 -4.13 8.01
N VAL A 32 -3.01 -4.19 9.33
CA VAL A 32 -2.82 -3.03 10.21
C VAL A 32 -1.34 -2.70 10.34
N PHE A 33 -0.50 -3.71 10.53
CA PHE A 33 0.95 -3.54 10.59
C PHE A 33 1.50 -2.95 9.29
N ASN A 34 1.13 -3.49 8.14
CA ASN A 34 1.54 -3.00 6.83
C ASN A 34 1.09 -1.55 6.57
N SER A 35 -0.13 -1.22 6.99
CA SER A 35 -0.63 0.16 6.93
C SER A 35 0.21 1.10 7.80
N TRP A 36 0.58 0.66 9.00
CA TRP A 36 1.44 1.42 9.89
C TRP A 36 2.84 1.63 9.30
N VAL A 37 3.48 0.58 8.73
CA VAL A 37 4.79 0.70 8.07
C VAL A 37 4.76 1.73 6.96
N MET A 38 3.75 1.68 6.09
CA MET A 38 3.60 2.64 4.99
C MET A 38 3.31 4.05 5.49
N MET A 39 2.50 4.20 6.54
CA MET A 39 2.22 5.48 7.16
C MET A 39 3.48 6.10 7.79
N TRP A 40 4.25 5.30 8.52
CA TRP A 40 5.48 5.75 9.15
C TRP A 40 6.50 6.20 8.10
N THR A 41 6.85 5.31 7.16
CA THR A 41 7.87 5.59 6.14
C THR A 41 7.43 6.72 5.20
N GLY A 42 6.17 6.71 4.77
CA GLY A 42 5.59 7.79 3.95
C GLY A 42 5.58 9.14 4.67
N GLY A 43 5.26 9.15 5.96
CA GLY A 43 5.30 10.35 6.80
C GLY A 43 6.71 10.96 6.88
N GLN A 44 7.76 10.11 7.04
CA GLN A 44 9.14 10.59 7.04
C GLN A 44 9.56 11.19 5.68
N VAL A 45 9.13 10.56 4.59
CA VAL A 45 9.39 11.09 3.24
C VAL A 45 8.67 12.42 3.02
N LEU A 46 7.40 12.54 3.40
CA LEU A 46 6.64 13.79 3.27
C LEU A 46 7.23 14.91 4.13
N ALA A 47 7.68 14.61 5.34
CA ALA A 47 8.37 15.58 6.20
C ALA A 47 9.67 16.07 5.57
N ALA A 48 10.44 15.16 4.97
CA ALA A 48 11.68 15.52 4.27
C ALA A 48 11.40 16.41 3.05
N LEU A 49 10.39 16.07 2.25
CA LEU A 49 9.94 16.89 1.11
C LEU A 49 9.44 18.28 1.56
N GLY A 50 8.90 18.37 2.78
CA GLY A 50 8.53 19.63 3.43
C GLY A 50 9.71 20.43 4.02
N GLY A 51 10.95 20.00 3.79
CA GLY A 51 12.17 20.68 4.25
C GLY A 51 12.78 20.12 5.55
N HIS A 52 12.19 19.11 6.15
CA HIS A 52 12.68 18.46 7.39
C HIS A 52 13.55 17.24 7.05
N TRP A 53 14.68 17.43 6.39
CA TRP A 53 15.55 16.35 5.89
C TRP A 53 15.99 15.35 6.97
N ASN A 54 16.08 15.77 8.23
CA ASN A 54 16.41 14.89 9.36
C ASN A 54 15.35 13.78 9.55
N ALA A 55 14.13 13.95 9.02
CA ALA A 55 13.10 12.93 9.09
C ALA A 55 13.51 11.63 8.36
N LEU A 56 14.32 11.70 7.31
CA LEU A 56 14.81 10.52 6.61
C LEU A 56 15.67 9.60 7.49
N HIS A 57 16.31 10.13 8.52
CA HIS A 57 17.03 9.31 9.50
C HIS A 57 16.08 8.36 10.24
N LEU A 58 14.84 8.78 10.45
CA LEU A 58 13.82 7.97 11.13
C LEU A 58 13.10 6.98 10.21
N PHE A 59 13.43 6.95 8.92
CA PHE A 59 12.76 6.07 7.95
C PHE A 59 12.80 4.59 8.37
N TRP A 60 13.95 4.14 8.85
CA TRP A 60 14.16 2.77 9.31
C TRP A 60 13.92 2.58 10.82
N HIS A 61 13.80 3.67 11.58
CA HIS A 61 13.64 3.67 13.03
C HIS A 61 12.16 3.79 13.40
N GLY A 62 11.41 2.71 13.30
CA GLY A 62 10.02 2.70 13.76
C GLY A 62 9.92 2.90 15.28
N ASN A 63 8.80 3.45 15.74
CA ASN A 63 8.54 3.67 17.16
C ASN A 63 8.01 2.41 17.88
N ILE A 64 8.49 1.24 17.46
CA ILE A 64 8.15 -0.07 18.02
C ILE A 64 9.44 -0.79 18.48
N PHE A 65 9.28 -1.74 19.38
CA PHE A 65 10.38 -2.57 19.92
C PHE A 65 11.54 -1.79 20.56
N SER A 66 11.23 -0.63 21.18
CA SER A 66 12.25 0.13 21.92
C SER A 66 12.98 -0.74 22.96
N PRO A 67 14.32 -0.65 23.11
CA PRO A 67 15.20 0.40 22.54
C PRO A 67 15.85 0.05 21.19
N GLU A 68 15.41 -1.00 20.52
CA GLU A 68 16.03 -1.46 19.27
C GLU A 68 15.95 -0.43 18.16
N PRO A 69 17.07 -0.06 17.51
CA PRO A 69 17.09 0.78 16.33
C PRO A 69 16.74 -0.04 15.08
N LEU A 70 16.45 0.64 13.99
CA LEU A 70 16.23 0.05 12.66
C LEU A 70 15.11 -0.99 12.60
N THR A 71 14.10 -0.86 13.44
CA THR A 71 13.04 -1.87 13.60
C THR A 71 12.27 -2.18 12.32
N ILE A 72 12.12 -1.21 11.41
CA ILE A 72 11.50 -1.41 10.10
C ILE A 72 12.41 -2.23 9.16
N ALA A 73 13.73 -2.18 9.33
CA ALA A 73 14.66 -2.94 8.50
C ALA A 73 14.61 -4.45 8.75
N TYR A 74 14.04 -4.89 9.87
CA TYR A 74 13.87 -6.30 10.20
C TYR A 74 12.54 -6.90 9.71
N SER A 75 11.70 -6.09 9.10
CA SER A 75 10.38 -6.48 8.60
C SER A 75 10.22 -6.15 7.11
N GLU A 76 9.02 -6.35 6.60
CA GLU A 76 8.67 -5.98 5.23
C GLU A 76 8.71 -4.47 5.06
N HIS A 77 9.53 -3.97 4.14
CA HIS A 77 9.72 -2.52 3.96
C HIS A 77 8.55 -1.82 3.27
N LEU A 78 7.83 -2.53 2.42
CA LEU A 78 6.71 -2.01 1.62
C LEU A 78 7.02 -0.68 0.90
N THR A 79 8.30 -0.40 0.62
CA THR A 79 8.74 0.87 0.01
C THR A 79 8.11 1.12 -1.35
N PRO A 80 8.04 0.16 -2.29
CA PRO A 80 7.35 0.37 -3.56
C PRO A 80 5.87 0.69 -3.39
N GLN A 81 5.22 0.03 -2.46
CA GLN A 81 3.81 0.24 -2.13
C GLN A 81 3.60 1.61 -1.49
N MET A 82 4.47 1.99 -0.58
CA MET A 82 4.47 3.33 0.03
C MET A 82 4.60 4.41 -1.04
N VAL A 83 5.53 4.27 -2.00
CA VAL A 83 5.70 5.24 -3.10
C VAL A 83 4.43 5.34 -3.95
N GLN A 84 3.75 4.21 -4.22
CA GLN A 84 2.50 4.21 -4.99
C GLN A 84 1.39 5.00 -4.30
N ILE A 85 1.27 4.89 -2.97
CA ILE A 85 0.21 5.57 -2.22
C ILE A 85 0.59 6.98 -1.78
N LEU A 86 1.86 7.37 -1.86
CA LEU A 86 2.37 8.61 -1.30
C LEU A 86 1.60 9.87 -1.76
N PRO A 87 1.28 10.04 -3.06
CA PRO A 87 0.50 11.19 -3.51
C PRO A 87 -0.91 11.23 -2.90
N LEU A 88 -1.56 10.07 -2.80
CA LEU A 88 -2.89 9.96 -2.21
C LEU A 88 -2.84 10.19 -0.70
N TYR A 89 -1.83 9.65 -0.03
CA TYR A 89 -1.62 9.85 1.40
C TYR A 89 -1.33 11.33 1.71
N ALA A 90 -0.50 11.99 0.91
CA ALA A 90 -0.24 13.43 1.06
C ALA A 90 -1.51 14.27 0.90
N ALA A 91 -2.42 13.88 0.00
CA ALA A 91 -3.66 14.61 -0.26
C ALA A 91 -4.75 14.36 0.78
N THR A 92 -4.82 13.15 1.35
CA THR A 92 -5.96 12.71 2.19
C THR A 92 -5.62 12.52 3.66
N GLY A 93 -4.36 12.22 3.99
CA GLY A 93 -3.92 11.81 5.33
C GLY A 93 -4.53 10.48 5.80
N ASN A 94 -5.28 9.78 4.94
CA ASN A 94 -6.03 8.58 5.31
C ASN A 94 -5.32 7.31 4.84
N ILE A 95 -4.54 6.70 5.74
CA ILE A 95 -3.77 5.48 5.42
C ILE A 95 -4.68 4.28 5.14
N VAL A 96 -5.85 4.18 5.77
CA VAL A 96 -6.81 3.09 5.54
C VAL A 96 -7.33 3.14 4.11
N LEU A 97 -7.69 4.32 3.63
CA LEU A 97 -8.07 4.52 2.23
C LEU A 97 -6.94 4.13 1.28
N CYS A 98 -5.73 4.58 1.57
CA CYS A 98 -4.55 4.29 0.76
C CYS A 98 -4.27 2.79 0.69
N TYR A 99 -4.28 2.11 1.84
CA TYR A 99 -4.09 0.66 1.91
C TYR A 99 -5.15 -0.10 1.10
N ASN A 100 -6.43 0.23 1.28
CA ASN A 100 -7.50 -0.45 0.58
C ASN A 100 -7.47 -0.23 -0.93
N LEU A 101 -7.12 0.96 -1.40
CA LEU A 101 -6.94 1.21 -2.83
C LEU A 101 -5.71 0.47 -3.39
N LEU A 102 -4.62 0.43 -2.63
CA LEU A 102 -3.47 -0.40 -2.98
C LEU A 102 -3.87 -1.88 -3.07
N PHE A 103 -4.57 -2.40 -2.07
CA PHE A 103 -5.08 -3.78 -2.03
C PHE A 103 -5.93 -4.11 -3.26
N HIS A 104 -6.89 -3.26 -3.62
CA HIS A 104 -7.67 -3.45 -4.85
C HIS A 104 -6.80 -3.42 -6.11
N SER A 105 -5.80 -2.52 -6.15
CA SER A 105 -4.91 -2.41 -7.30
C SER A 105 -4.09 -3.68 -7.53
N THR A 106 -3.76 -4.45 -6.48
CA THR A 106 -3.01 -5.71 -6.62
C THR A 106 -3.80 -6.76 -7.40
N PHE A 107 -5.11 -6.87 -7.18
CA PHE A 107 -5.97 -7.79 -7.96
C PHE A 107 -6.02 -7.38 -9.43
N VAL A 108 -6.22 -6.08 -9.68
CA VAL A 108 -6.31 -5.55 -11.04
C VAL A 108 -5.00 -5.75 -11.80
N LEU A 109 -3.88 -5.38 -11.17
CA LEU A 109 -2.55 -5.48 -11.79
C LEU A 109 -2.12 -6.94 -11.98
N SER A 110 -2.40 -7.82 -11.01
CA SER A 110 -2.09 -9.25 -11.13
C SER A 110 -2.90 -9.90 -12.25
N GLY A 111 -4.21 -9.63 -12.32
CA GLY A 111 -5.06 -10.15 -13.39
C GLY A 111 -4.61 -9.64 -14.77
N PHE A 112 -4.31 -8.35 -14.87
CA PHE A 112 -3.84 -7.76 -16.11
C PHE A 112 -2.44 -8.26 -16.51
N GLY A 113 -1.52 -8.39 -15.55
CA GLY A 113 -0.19 -8.94 -15.78
C GLY A 113 -0.23 -10.39 -16.26
N THR A 114 -1.09 -11.22 -15.64
CA THR A 114 -1.32 -12.60 -16.07
C THR A 114 -1.88 -12.65 -17.51
N TYR A 115 -2.84 -11.79 -17.81
CA TYR A 115 -3.37 -11.68 -19.18
C TYR A 115 -2.27 -11.34 -20.19
N LEU A 116 -1.43 -10.34 -19.90
CA LEU A 116 -0.33 -9.96 -20.79
C LEU A 116 0.67 -11.10 -20.99
N LEU A 117 1.03 -11.81 -19.93
CA LEU A 117 1.92 -12.96 -19.99
C LEU A 117 1.32 -14.07 -20.86
N VAL A 118 0.06 -14.45 -20.64
CA VAL A 118 -0.60 -15.49 -21.44
C VAL A 118 -0.68 -15.07 -22.90
N ARG A 119 -1.03 -13.83 -23.17
CA ARG A 119 -1.08 -13.29 -24.54
C ARG A 119 0.27 -13.38 -25.24
N ASP A 120 1.34 -13.01 -24.53
CA ASP A 120 2.71 -13.06 -25.08
C ASP A 120 3.15 -14.49 -25.37
N LEU A 121 2.93 -15.41 -24.45
CA LEU A 121 3.30 -16.82 -24.59
C LEU A 121 2.49 -17.58 -25.66
N THR A 122 1.22 -17.19 -25.87
CA THR A 122 0.33 -17.91 -26.80
C THR A 122 0.23 -17.25 -28.18
N GLY A 123 0.73 -16.03 -28.32
CA GLY A 123 0.58 -15.21 -29.54
C GLY A 123 -0.88 -14.87 -29.89
N ARG A 124 -1.81 -15.01 -28.92
CA ARG A 124 -3.25 -14.70 -29.11
C ARG A 124 -3.57 -13.35 -28.50
N PRO A 125 -4.44 -12.54 -29.19
CA PRO A 125 -4.85 -11.25 -28.68
C PRO A 125 -5.70 -11.31 -27.42
#